data_41f4a63f37ef1af21c3c65ce026bf867
#
_entry.id   41f4a63f37ef1af21c3c65ce026bf867
#
_cell.length_a   1.000
_cell.length_b   1.000
_cell.length_c   1.000
_cell.angle_alpha   90.00
_cell.angle_beta   90.00
_cell.angle_gamma   90.00
#
_symmetry.space_group_name_H-M   'P 1'
#
loop_
_entity.id
_entity.type
_entity.pdbx_description
1 polymer ?
#
loop_
_entity_poly.entity_id
_entity_poly.type
_entity_poly.pdbx_seq_one_letter_code
_entity_poly.pdbx_strand_id
1 'polypeptide(L)'
;MSTAILTRFGSANGSFSEKADSNIGLLGQFGPLGQSGLQIPNQPSSIVGLASDTATAVFAASERGMGVHGMNDAPTGGSIKPQFGCGVWGESTNGFGVFGSSDNNVGIFGTSSNGPAGKFAGNVEVTGKLDVAGDVTAHDLVLSGGDCAEDFDIVDTEGVDPGTVMVCDNDGALLRSNRPYDKRVAGVISGAGNYKPGIVLDKRQTQNNRMPIALVGKVYCKVDAQYSPIEVGDLLTTSPTPSHAMKADDPFKAFGTVIGKALKPLLAGQGLIPILIALQ
;
A
#
# COMPACT_ATOMS: atom_id res chain seq x y z
N MET A 1 -40.34 34.22 17.17
CA MET A 1 -39.63 34.77 18.34
C MET A 1 -38.81 33.65 18.93
N SER A 2 -37.51 33.75 18.84
CA SER A 2 -36.62 32.75 19.38
C SER A 2 -36.33 33.05 20.84
N THR A 3 -36.74 32.20 21.74
CA THR A 3 -36.52 32.35 23.17
C THR A 3 -35.18 31.68 23.48
N ALA A 4 -34.16 32.47 23.75
CA ALA A 4 -32.91 31.95 24.28
C ALA A 4 -33.10 31.60 25.74
N ILE A 5 -32.93 30.33 26.10
CA ILE A 5 -32.91 29.87 27.47
C ILE A 5 -31.46 29.92 27.95
N LEU A 6 -31.17 30.86 28.83
CA LEU A 6 -29.90 30.93 29.54
C LEU A 6 -30.03 30.14 30.84
N THR A 7 -29.42 28.99 30.91
CA THR A 7 -29.38 28.19 32.12
C THR A 7 -28.09 28.47 32.90
N ARG A 8 -28.23 28.88 34.17
CA ARG A 8 -27.13 29.11 35.08
C ARG A 8 -26.65 27.78 35.66
N PHE A 9 -25.38 27.51 35.54
CA PHE A 9 -24.78 26.31 36.09
C PHE A 9 -24.43 26.50 37.59
N GLY A 10 -25.06 25.69 38.43
CA GLY A 10 -24.64 25.47 39.82
C GLY A 10 -23.68 24.27 39.90
N SER A 11 -22.88 24.23 40.91
CA SER A 11 -21.80 23.26 41.18
C SER A 11 -22.18 21.78 40.98
N ALA A 12 -21.24 21.03 40.46
CA ALA A 12 -21.04 19.59 40.54
C ALA A 12 -22.30 18.68 40.67
N ASN A 13 -22.50 17.82 39.65
CA ASN A 13 -23.44 16.71 39.56
C ASN A 13 -24.86 16.96 38.99
N GLY A 14 -25.06 17.97 38.19
CA GLY A 14 -26.33 18.14 37.44
C GLY A 14 -26.27 17.55 36.04
N SER A 15 -27.02 16.49 35.75
CA SER A 15 -27.34 16.08 34.39
C SER A 15 -28.53 16.90 33.90
N PHE A 16 -28.39 17.57 32.76
CA PHE A 16 -29.52 18.16 32.05
C PHE A 16 -30.01 17.21 30.99
N SER A 17 -31.25 16.76 31.06
CA SER A 17 -31.98 16.14 29.98
C SER A 17 -33.20 16.99 29.67
N GLU A 18 -33.14 17.84 28.64
CA GLU A 18 -34.35 18.37 28.04
C GLU A 18 -34.56 17.72 26.68
N LYS A 19 -35.78 17.24 26.40
CA LYS A 19 -36.21 16.92 25.04
C LYS A 19 -36.28 18.22 24.27
N ALA A 20 -35.29 18.46 23.40
CA ALA A 20 -35.27 19.61 22.54
C ALA A 20 -36.24 19.38 21.35
N ASP A 21 -37.18 20.26 21.15
CA ASP A 21 -37.79 20.46 19.87
C ASP A 21 -36.74 20.92 18.82
N SER A 22 -36.99 20.61 17.57
CA SER A 22 -36.03 20.57 16.45
C SER A 22 -35.28 21.86 16.09
N ASN A 23 -35.25 22.89 16.93
CA ASN A 23 -34.65 24.21 16.64
C ASN A 23 -33.93 24.88 17.83
N ILE A 24 -33.41 24.13 18.79
CA ILE A 24 -32.66 24.73 19.90
C ILE A 24 -31.17 24.68 19.64
N GLY A 25 -30.56 25.82 19.39
CA GLY A 25 -29.13 26.03 19.43
C GLY A 25 -28.69 26.33 20.87
N LEU A 26 -27.88 25.48 21.49
CA LEU A 26 -27.20 25.78 22.76
C LEU A 26 -26.02 26.71 22.48
N LEU A 27 -26.17 27.99 22.88
CA LEU A 27 -25.05 28.91 22.97
C LEU A 27 -24.55 28.89 24.40
N GLY A 28 -23.48 28.12 24.67
CA GLY A 28 -22.80 28.08 25.97
C GLY A 28 -21.57 28.97 25.97
N GLN A 29 -21.59 30.07 26.74
CA GLN A 29 -20.35 30.79 27.06
C GLN A 29 -19.95 30.40 28.48
N PHE A 30 -18.78 29.75 28.61
CA PHE A 30 -18.23 29.36 29.90
C PHE A 30 -17.22 30.40 30.37
N GLY A 31 -17.42 30.90 31.59
CA GLY A 31 -16.46 31.77 32.25
C GLY A 31 -15.19 31.03 32.71
N PRO A 32 -14.18 31.75 33.18
CA PRO A 32 -12.89 31.18 33.51
C PRO A 32 -13.01 30.13 34.66
N LEU A 33 -12.66 28.90 34.32
CA LEU A 33 -12.45 27.84 35.29
C LEU A 33 -11.06 27.99 35.90
N GLY A 34 -10.99 28.50 37.13
CA GLY A 34 -9.74 28.56 37.85
C GLY A 34 -9.27 27.17 38.29
N GLN A 35 -7.96 26.94 38.19
CA GLN A 35 -7.17 25.91 38.87
C GLN A 35 -6.87 24.56 38.20
N SER A 36 -6.96 24.43 36.87
CA SER A 36 -6.44 23.21 36.24
C SER A 36 -5.15 23.39 35.42
N GLY A 37 -4.53 24.59 35.40
CA GLY A 37 -3.35 24.85 34.58
C GLY A 37 -3.61 24.83 33.06
N LEU A 38 -4.82 24.56 32.62
CA LEU A 38 -5.24 24.60 31.22
C LEU A 38 -5.40 26.06 30.78
N GLN A 39 -4.66 26.44 29.76
CA GLN A 39 -4.74 27.77 29.16
C GLN A 39 -5.94 27.82 28.21
N ILE A 40 -6.88 28.73 28.47
CA ILE A 40 -7.93 29.05 27.51
C ILE A 40 -7.31 29.85 26.37
N PRO A 41 -7.52 29.49 25.11
CA PRO A 41 -7.04 30.29 23.98
C PRO A 41 -7.54 31.73 24.11
N ASN A 42 -6.67 32.71 23.91
CA ASN A 42 -7.01 34.14 23.96
C ASN A 42 -7.73 34.58 22.67
N GLN A 43 -8.74 33.80 22.29
CA GLN A 43 -9.58 34.02 21.10
C GLN A 43 -11.06 33.89 21.47
N PRO A 44 -11.94 34.65 20.84
CA PRO A 44 -13.37 34.50 21.09
C PRO A 44 -13.83 33.10 20.68
N SER A 45 -14.30 32.33 21.65
CA SER A 45 -14.81 30.96 21.46
C SER A 45 -16.27 30.88 21.91
N SER A 46 -17.12 30.25 21.10
CA SER A 46 -18.54 30.08 21.41
C SER A 46 -18.82 28.92 22.34
N ILE A 47 -18.04 27.83 22.23
CA ILE A 47 -18.11 26.65 23.10
C ILE A 47 -16.69 26.24 23.49
N VAL A 48 -16.43 26.13 24.80
CA VAL A 48 -15.17 25.63 25.35
C VAL A 48 -15.50 24.48 26.31
N GLY A 49 -15.03 23.29 26.00
CA GLY A 49 -15.08 22.13 26.88
C GLY A 49 -13.70 21.83 27.43
N LEU A 50 -13.53 21.79 28.75
CA LEU A 50 -12.30 21.44 29.42
C LEU A 50 -12.53 20.20 30.30
N ALA A 51 -11.65 19.21 30.17
CA ALA A 51 -11.68 18.02 31.01
C ALA A 51 -10.26 17.73 31.53
N SER A 52 -10.19 17.23 32.77
CA SER A 52 -8.96 16.74 33.38
C SER A 52 -8.96 15.21 33.40
N ASP A 53 -7.77 14.65 33.49
CA ASP A 53 -7.53 13.21 33.55
C ASP A 53 -8.10 12.44 32.32
N THR A 54 -8.90 11.42 32.56
CA THR A 54 -9.50 10.54 31.54
C THR A 54 -10.89 10.97 31.07
N ALA A 55 -11.36 12.17 31.49
CA ALA A 55 -12.70 12.64 31.14
C ALA A 55 -12.80 13.15 29.69
N THR A 56 -13.99 13.03 29.11
CA THR A 56 -14.30 13.59 27.78
C THR A 56 -14.78 15.03 27.91
N ALA A 57 -14.10 15.97 27.28
CA ALA A 57 -14.45 17.39 27.33
C ALA A 57 -15.71 17.72 26.50
N VAL A 58 -15.83 17.15 25.30
CA VAL A 58 -17.00 17.29 24.42
C VAL A 58 -17.35 15.91 23.86
N PHE A 59 -18.60 15.49 24.08
CA PHE A 59 -19.15 14.28 23.50
C PHE A 59 -20.32 14.66 22.58
N ALA A 60 -20.22 14.28 21.31
CA ALA A 60 -21.28 14.48 20.32
C ALA A 60 -21.58 13.16 19.63
N ALA A 61 -22.82 12.71 19.68
CA ALA A 61 -23.27 11.48 19.07
C ALA A 61 -24.55 11.71 18.26
N SER A 62 -24.66 10.99 17.14
CA SER A 62 -25.87 10.97 16.32
C SER A 62 -26.13 9.55 15.82
N GLU A 63 -27.37 9.10 15.93
CA GLU A 63 -27.77 7.75 15.50
C GLU A 63 -27.76 7.61 13.96
N ARG A 64 -28.15 8.66 13.22
CA ARG A 64 -28.32 8.62 11.77
C ARG A 64 -27.79 9.85 11.02
N GLY A 65 -27.05 10.72 11.65
CA GLY A 65 -26.56 11.95 11.06
C GLY A 65 -25.11 12.26 11.43
N MET A 66 -24.72 13.52 11.32
CA MET A 66 -23.40 14.00 11.72
C MET A 66 -23.37 14.32 13.22
N GLY A 67 -22.40 13.79 13.94
CA GLY A 67 -22.18 14.14 15.35
C GLY A 67 -21.59 15.54 15.51
N VAL A 68 -20.59 15.90 14.69
CA VAL A 68 -19.96 17.23 14.65
C VAL A 68 -19.79 17.67 13.22
N HIS A 69 -20.17 18.90 12.92
CA HIS A 69 -19.95 19.55 11.63
C HIS A 69 -19.15 20.85 11.84
N GLY A 70 -17.88 20.85 11.48
CA GLY A 70 -17.01 22.03 11.52
C GLY A 70 -16.94 22.68 10.13
N MET A 71 -17.28 23.96 10.03
CA MET A 71 -17.16 24.76 8.79
C MET A 71 -16.31 26.01 9.01
N ASN A 72 -15.57 26.40 8.00
CA ASN A 72 -14.90 27.68 7.95
C ASN A 72 -14.92 28.24 6.52
N ASP A 73 -15.44 29.45 6.37
CA ASP A 73 -15.55 30.17 5.10
C ASP A 73 -14.51 31.28 4.95
N ALA A 74 -13.52 31.38 5.85
CA ALA A 74 -12.50 32.40 5.79
C ALA A 74 -11.55 32.23 4.59
N PRO A 75 -11.15 33.29 3.90
CA PRO A 75 -10.19 33.22 2.80
C PRO A 75 -8.82 32.72 3.29
N THR A 76 -8.24 31.85 2.51
CA THR A 76 -6.97 31.16 2.83
C THR A 76 -5.78 32.07 2.73
N GLY A 77 -4.98 32.18 3.78
CA GLY A 77 -3.68 32.86 3.80
C GLY A 77 -2.66 32.06 4.61
N GLY A 78 -1.70 31.51 3.90
CA GLY A 78 -0.71 30.54 4.27
C GLY A 78 0.08 30.68 5.57
N SER A 79 0.04 29.65 6.36
CA SER A 79 1.10 29.13 7.25
C SER A 79 0.71 27.70 7.65
N ILE A 80 1.71 26.87 8.01
CA ILE A 80 1.48 25.48 8.42
C ILE A 80 0.71 25.40 9.76
N LYS A 81 0.64 26.48 10.49
CA LYS A 81 -0.28 26.63 11.64
C LYS A 81 -1.55 27.27 11.13
N PRO A 82 -2.73 26.60 11.23
CA PRO A 82 -3.98 27.16 10.76
C PRO A 82 -4.37 28.35 11.65
N GLN A 83 -3.89 29.51 11.29
CA GLN A 83 -4.40 30.74 11.88
C GLN A 83 -5.76 31.11 11.27
N PHE A 84 -6.05 30.61 10.06
CA PHE A 84 -7.30 30.91 9.35
C PHE A 84 -7.70 29.74 8.47
N GLY A 85 -8.96 29.40 8.42
CA GLY A 85 -9.51 28.50 7.43
C GLY A 85 -9.57 27.00 7.82
N CYS A 86 -9.52 26.65 9.11
CA CYS A 86 -9.68 25.29 9.56
C CYS A 86 -11.09 25.03 10.13
N GLY A 87 -11.83 24.07 9.57
CA GLY A 87 -13.12 23.63 10.12
C GLY A 87 -12.97 22.82 11.40
N VAL A 88 -11.96 21.93 11.45
CA VAL A 88 -11.62 21.11 12.62
C VAL A 88 -10.11 21.13 12.80
N TRP A 89 -9.66 21.40 14.01
CA TRP A 89 -8.26 21.32 14.42
C TRP A 89 -8.11 20.28 15.53
N GLY A 90 -7.28 19.27 15.29
CA GLY A 90 -6.91 18.28 16.29
C GLY A 90 -5.42 18.32 16.57
N GLU A 91 -5.04 18.51 17.82
CA GLU A 91 -3.63 18.57 18.26
C GLU A 91 -3.44 17.69 19.50
N SER A 92 -2.34 16.94 19.53
CA SER A 92 -1.94 16.16 20.71
C SER A 92 -0.41 16.11 20.79
N THR A 93 0.13 16.25 21.99
CA THR A 93 1.58 16.16 22.23
C THR A 93 2.08 14.72 22.19
N ASN A 94 1.31 13.77 22.74
CA ASN A 94 1.75 12.39 22.95
C ASN A 94 0.77 11.34 22.41
N GLY A 95 -0.32 11.73 21.76
CA GLY A 95 -1.35 10.85 21.24
C GLY A 95 -1.78 11.21 19.82
N PHE A 96 -2.93 10.71 19.42
CA PHE A 96 -3.52 11.06 18.12
C PHE A 96 -4.13 12.45 18.17
N GLY A 97 -3.77 13.32 17.25
CA GLY A 97 -4.46 14.62 17.07
C GLY A 97 -5.88 14.43 16.55
N VAL A 98 -6.04 13.52 15.58
CA VAL A 98 -7.34 13.06 15.05
C VAL A 98 -7.30 11.54 14.93
N PHE A 99 -8.35 10.88 15.43
CA PHE A 99 -8.52 9.43 15.28
C PHE A 99 -9.88 9.16 14.62
N GLY A 100 -9.85 8.46 13.50
CA GLY A 100 -11.05 8.02 12.79
C GLY A 100 -11.07 6.50 12.65
N SER A 101 -12.16 5.86 13.07
CA SER A 101 -12.35 4.42 12.89
C SER A 101 -13.76 4.11 12.38
N SER A 102 -13.87 3.01 11.65
CA SER A 102 -15.17 2.47 11.21
C SER A 102 -15.06 0.96 11.07
N ASP A 103 -16.02 0.21 11.59
CA ASP A 103 -16.04 -1.24 11.52
C ASP A 103 -16.34 -1.77 10.11
N ASN A 104 -17.16 -1.05 9.35
CA ASN A 104 -17.70 -1.54 8.07
C ASN A 104 -17.47 -0.60 6.88
N ASN A 105 -16.80 0.55 7.07
CA ASN A 105 -16.64 1.55 6.04
C ASN A 105 -15.33 2.35 6.22
N VAL A 106 -15.22 3.52 5.61
CA VAL A 106 -14.06 4.40 5.66
C VAL A 106 -13.97 5.08 7.02
N GLY A 107 -12.84 4.97 7.71
CA GLY A 107 -12.58 5.68 8.96
C GLY A 107 -12.32 7.18 8.77
N ILE A 108 -11.59 7.55 7.71
CA ILE A 108 -11.33 8.94 7.33
C ILE A 108 -11.54 9.08 5.82
N PHE A 109 -12.44 9.96 5.40
CA PHE A 109 -12.70 10.28 4.01
C PHE A 109 -12.35 11.74 3.72
N GLY A 110 -11.42 11.97 2.79
CA GLY A 110 -11.01 13.30 2.34
C GLY A 110 -11.38 13.52 0.87
N THR A 111 -11.92 14.69 0.56
CA THR A 111 -12.18 15.11 -0.81
C THR A 111 -11.85 16.58 -1.01
N SER A 112 -11.45 16.96 -2.21
CA SER A 112 -11.19 18.34 -2.59
C SER A 112 -11.51 18.55 -4.06
N SER A 113 -12.17 19.67 -4.39
CA SER A 113 -12.52 20.02 -5.78
C SER A 113 -11.36 20.69 -6.52
N ASN A 114 -10.48 21.42 -5.85
CA ASN A 114 -9.48 22.29 -6.48
C ASN A 114 -8.06 22.10 -5.94
N GLY A 115 -7.83 21.12 -5.07
CA GLY A 115 -6.50 20.87 -4.47
C GLY A 115 -6.37 19.46 -3.97
N PRO A 116 -5.29 19.12 -3.26
CA PRO A 116 -5.13 17.82 -2.65
C PRO A 116 -6.23 17.53 -1.62
N ALA A 117 -6.79 16.33 -1.64
CA ALA A 117 -7.73 15.86 -0.62
C ALA A 117 -7.05 15.58 0.73
N GLY A 118 -5.74 15.33 0.72
CA GLY A 118 -4.89 15.19 1.90
C GLY A 118 -3.49 15.71 1.64
N LYS A 119 -2.85 16.31 2.66
CA LYS A 119 -1.44 16.71 2.65
C LYS A 119 -0.80 16.28 3.95
N PHE A 120 0.24 15.47 3.85
CA PHE A 120 1.00 14.93 4.97
C PHE A 120 2.41 15.51 4.94
N ALA A 121 2.84 16.12 6.04
CA ALA A 121 4.19 16.65 6.20
C ALA A 121 4.94 15.80 7.21
N GLY A 122 5.49 14.69 6.77
CA GLY A 122 6.16 13.67 7.58
C GLY A 122 5.93 12.28 6.99
N ASN A 123 6.30 11.25 7.76
CA ASN A 123 6.13 9.86 7.35
C ASN A 123 4.65 9.46 7.36
N VAL A 124 4.27 8.64 6.40
CA VAL A 124 2.96 7.97 6.36
C VAL A 124 3.19 6.47 6.46
N GLU A 125 2.58 5.82 7.44
CA GLU A 125 2.61 4.37 7.58
C GLU A 125 1.28 3.77 7.13
N VAL A 126 1.35 2.81 6.20
CA VAL A 126 0.21 2.04 5.71
C VAL A 126 0.49 0.57 5.98
N THR A 127 -0.23 -0.02 6.96
CA THR A 127 -0.05 -1.43 7.34
C THR A 127 -0.77 -2.41 6.41
N GLY A 128 -1.68 -1.90 5.59
CA GLY A 128 -2.43 -2.67 4.61
C GLY A 128 -2.05 -2.34 3.17
N LYS A 129 -2.99 -2.54 2.26
CA LYS A 129 -2.84 -2.20 0.83
C LYS A 129 -3.00 -0.69 0.63
N LEU A 130 -2.11 -0.09 -0.16
CA LEU A 130 -2.30 1.23 -0.76
C LEU A 130 -2.81 1.05 -2.19
N ASP A 131 -4.02 1.52 -2.47
CA ASP A 131 -4.63 1.50 -3.82
C ASP A 131 -4.65 2.91 -4.40
N VAL A 132 -3.99 3.10 -5.53
CA VAL A 132 -3.86 4.39 -6.20
C VAL A 132 -4.37 4.25 -7.63
N ALA A 133 -5.48 4.93 -7.94
CA ALA A 133 -6.08 4.88 -9.27
C ALA A 133 -5.34 5.74 -10.33
N GLY A 134 -4.52 6.69 -9.87
CA GLY A 134 -3.70 7.56 -10.73
C GLY A 134 -2.21 7.26 -10.63
N ASP A 135 -1.40 8.24 -10.98
CA ASP A 135 0.05 8.14 -10.93
C ASP A 135 0.60 8.19 -9.50
N VAL A 136 1.71 7.50 -9.27
CA VAL A 136 2.55 7.64 -8.08
C VAL A 136 3.83 8.36 -8.47
N THR A 137 4.06 9.55 -7.91
CA THR A 137 5.33 10.28 -8.07
C THR A 137 6.13 10.16 -6.78
N ALA A 138 7.30 9.56 -6.87
CA ALA A 138 8.23 9.40 -5.75
C ALA A 138 9.65 9.82 -6.18
N HIS A 139 10.46 10.30 -5.23
CA HIS A 139 11.87 10.53 -5.48
C HIS A 139 12.65 9.20 -5.51
N ASP A 140 12.27 8.27 -4.66
CA ASP A 140 12.84 6.92 -4.57
C ASP A 140 11.77 5.91 -4.15
N LEU A 141 11.95 4.65 -4.54
CA LEU A 141 11.07 3.55 -4.18
C LEU A 141 11.90 2.34 -3.72
N VAL A 142 11.82 2.03 -2.44
CA VAL A 142 12.50 0.87 -1.84
C VAL A 142 11.52 -0.30 -1.72
N LEU A 143 11.80 -1.38 -2.43
CA LEU A 143 10.98 -2.59 -2.45
C LEU A 143 11.74 -3.77 -1.84
N SER A 144 11.06 -4.62 -1.11
CA SER A 144 11.64 -5.81 -0.47
C SER A 144 11.63 -7.07 -1.38
N GLY A 145 11.06 -6.99 -2.58
CA GLY A 145 11.00 -8.10 -3.53
C GLY A 145 12.33 -8.39 -4.23
N GLY A 146 12.46 -9.58 -4.79
CA GLY A 146 13.71 -10.06 -5.43
C GLY A 146 13.85 -9.67 -6.88
N ASP A 147 12.74 -9.50 -7.61
CA ASP A 147 12.70 -9.27 -9.05
C ASP A 147 11.59 -8.30 -9.46
N CYS A 148 11.74 -7.78 -10.67
CA CYS A 148 10.68 -7.13 -11.43
C CYS A 148 10.14 -8.14 -12.42
N ALA A 149 8.84 -8.41 -12.35
CA ALA A 149 8.13 -9.35 -13.18
C ALA A 149 7.03 -8.66 -14.01
N GLU A 150 6.56 -9.34 -15.02
CA GLU A 150 5.40 -8.95 -15.81
C GLU A 150 4.46 -10.15 -15.97
N ASP A 151 3.16 -9.92 -15.87
CA ASP A 151 2.16 -10.97 -16.05
C ASP A 151 1.96 -11.28 -17.54
N PHE A 152 2.12 -12.56 -17.90
CA PHE A 152 1.88 -13.09 -19.25
C PHE A 152 0.77 -14.12 -19.24
N ASP A 153 0.06 -14.22 -20.37
CA ASP A 153 -0.89 -15.29 -20.62
C ASP A 153 -0.16 -16.63 -20.77
N ILE A 154 -0.63 -17.66 -20.08
CA ILE A 154 -0.07 -19.02 -20.11
C ILE A 154 -1.02 -19.93 -20.86
N VAL A 155 -0.54 -20.58 -21.91
CA VAL A 155 -1.35 -21.46 -22.77
C VAL A 155 -1.86 -22.68 -22.02
N ASP A 156 -0.99 -23.33 -21.25
CA ASP A 156 -1.31 -24.49 -20.43
C ASP A 156 -0.61 -24.38 -19.07
N THR A 157 -1.38 -24.45 -18.01
CA THR A 157 -0.89 -24.35 -16.64
C THR A 157 -0.51 -25.70 -16.00
N GLU A 158 -0.71 -26.81 -16.68
CA GLU A 158 -0.32 -28.10 -16.17
C GLU A 158 1.19 -28.19 -15.95
N GLY A 159 1.60 -28.42 -14.70
CA GLY A 159 3.00 -28.47 -14.29
C GLY A 159 3.76 -27.13 -14.40
N VAL A 160 3.05 -26.00 -14.53
CA VAL A 160 3.61 -24.66 -14.45
C VAL A 160 3.45 -24.12 -13.04
N ASP A 161 4.57 -23.89 -12.37
CA ASP A 161 4.66 -23.36 -11.02
C ASP A 161 5.87 -22.41 -10.91
N PRO A 162 6.00 -21.63 -9.84
CA PRO A 162 7.16 -20.73 -9.65
C PRO A 162 8.50 -21.47 -9.82
N GLY A 163 9.40 -20.86 -10.58
CA GLY A 163 10.69 -21.45 -10.97
C GLY A 163 10.71 -22.10 -12.35
N THR A 164 9.56 -22.29 -12.99
CA THR A 164 9.45 -22.87 -14.34
C THR A 164 10.02 -21.94 -15.40
N VAL A 165 10.85 -22.45 -16.29
CA VAL A 165 11.38 -21.75 -17.47
C VAL A 165 10.35 -21.74 -18.59
N MET A 166 10.05 -20.55 -19.10
CA MET A 166 9.01 -20.31 -20.09
C MET A 166 9.58 -19.82 -21.42
N VAL A 167 8.90 -20.17 -22.51
CA VAL A 167 9.20 -19.73 -23.88
C VAL A 167 7.94 -19.16 -24.54
N CYS A 168 8.11 -18.20 -25.45
CA CYS A 168 7.00 -17.64 -26.24
C CYS A 168 6.44 -18.68 -27.23
N ASP A 169 5.13 -18.69 -27.40
CA ASP A 169 4.48 -19.32 -28.53
C ASP A 169 4.42 -18.38 -29.75
N ASN A 170 3.62 -18.72 -30.75
CA ASN A 170 3.50 -17.89 -31.96
C ASN A 170 2.54 -16.70 -31.79
N ASP A 171 1.70 -16.70 -30.76
CA ASP A 171 0.64 -15.72 -30.50
C ASP A 171 1.00 -14.78 -29.33
N GLY A 172 2.21 -14.94 -28.75
CA GLY A 172 2.73 -14.12 -27.65
C GLY A 172 2.35 -14.61 -26.26
N ALA A 173 1.62 -15.72 -26.14
CA ALA A 173 1.42 -16.41 -24.87
C ALA A 173 2.65 -17.29 -24.55
N LEU A 174 2.70 -17.84 -23.33
CA LEU A 174 3.86 -18.59 -22.90
C LEU A 174 3.56 -20.06 -22.71
N LEU A 175 4.58 -20.88 -23.04
CA LEU A 175 4.64 -22.31 -22.87
C LEU A 175 5.82 -22.72 -21.98
N ARG A 176 5.76 -23.90 -21.38
CA ARG A 176 6.94 -24.50 -20.74
C ARG A 176 8.06 -24.73 -21.76
N SER A 177 9.29 -24.41 -21.36
CA SER A 177 10.46 -24.81 -22.17
C SER A 177 10.59 -26.32 -22.25
N ASN A 178 11.03 -26.84 -23.41
CA ASN A 178 11.27 -28.26 -23.64
C ASN A 178 12.38 -28.56 -24.68
N ARG A 179 13.14 -27.53 -25.06
CA ARG A 179 14.23 -27.64 -26.04
C ARG A 179 15.47 -26.91 -25.52
N PRO A 180 16.66 -27.45 -25.77
CA PRO A 180 17.90 -26.77 -25.41
C PRO A 180 18.12 -25.55 -26.32
N TYR A 181 18.63 -24.47 -25.74
CA TYR A 181 18.99 -23.25 -26.47
C TYR A 181 17.83 -22.68 -27.28
N ASP A 182 16.62 -22.63 -26.71
CA ASP A 182 15.46 -22.10 -27.39
C ASP A 182 15.51 -20.55 -27.36
N LYS A 183 15.67 -19.94 -28.56
CA LYS A 183 15.69 -18.47 -28.71
C LYS A 183 14.40 -17.76 -28.29
N ARG A 184 13.31 -18.51 -28.12
CA ARG A 184 12.02 -17.96 -27.67
C ARG A 184 11.92 -17.84 -26.15
N VAL A 185 13.02 -18.10 -25.43
CA VAL A 185 13.00 -18.00 -23.97
C VAL A 185 12.51 -16.63 -23.52
N ALA A 186 11.49 -16.62 -22.66
CA ALA A 186 10.85 -15.42 -22.14
C ALA A 186 11.32 -15.10 -20.71
N GLY A 187 11.68 -16.12 -19.93
CA GLY A 187 12.11 -15.95 -18.54
C GLY A 187 11.68 -17.10 -17.65
N VAL A 188 11.56 -16.81 -16.37
CA VAL A 188 11.23 -17.77 -15.32
C VAL A 188 10.02 -17.30 -14.55
N ILE A 189 9.06 -18.18 -14.23
CA ILE A 189 7.93 -17.85 -13.35
C ILE A 189 8.48 -17.39 -11.99
N SER A 190 8.15 -16.16 -11.62
CA SER A 190 8.57 -15.57 -10.35
C SER A 190 7.82 -16.15 -9.16
N GLY A 191 8.39 -16.03 -7.96
CA GLY A 191 7.72 -16.34 -6.70
C GLY A 191 8.11 -17.64 -6.04
N ALA A 192 9.08 -18.40 -6.58
CA ALA A 192 9.64 -19.58 -5.92
C ALA A 192 10.55 -19.22 -4.73
N GLY A 193 10.63 -20.10 -3.76
CA GLY A 193 11.47 -19.93 -2.59
C GLY A 193 11.22 -18.64 -1.83
N ASN A 194 12.30 -17.98 -1.39
CA ASN A 194 12.24 -16.76 -0.60
C ASN A 194 12.16 -15.48 -1.46
N TYR A 195 12.36 -15.57 -2.78
CA TYR A 195 12.25 -14.44 -3.67
C TYR A 195 10.83 -14.33 -4.21
N LYS A 196 10.17 -13.22 -3.85
CA LYS A 196 8.87 -12.83 -4.38
C LYS A 196 9.08 -11.60 -5.26
N PRO A 197 8.25 -11.37 -6.29
CA PRO A 197 8.39 -10.18 -7.10
C PRO A 197 8.19 -8.92 -6.26
N GLY A 198 9.02 -7.92 -6.47
CA GLY A 198 8.89 -6.59 -5.88
C GLY A 198 7.93 -5.72 -6.69
N ILE A 199 7.92 -5.90 -8.02
CA ILE A 199 7.00 -5.25 -8.95
C ILE A 199 6.42 -6.32 -9.87
N VAL A 200 5.12 -6.23 -10.16
CA VAL A 200 4.47 -7.01 -11.21
C VAL A 200 3.77 -6.05 -12.15
N LEU A 201 4.26 -5.98 -13.37
CA LEU A 201 3.69 -5.18 -14.45
C LEU A 201 2.53 -5.91 -15.12
N ASP A 202 1.68 -5.16 -15.84
CA ASP A 202 0.56 -5.67 -16.63
C ASP A 202 -0.39 -6.61 -15.89
N LYS A 203 -0.58 -6.39 -14.59
CA LYS A 203 -1.48 -7.19 -13.78
C LYS A 203 -2.93 -6.85 -14.08
N ARG A 204 -3.59 -7.68 -14.88
CA ARG A 204 -4.99 -7.50 -15.30
C ARG A 204 -5.89 -8.54 -14.66
N GLN A 205 -7.14 -8.17 -14.40
CA GLN A 205 -8.20 -9.13 -14.11
C GLN A 205 -8.76 -9.65 -15.44
N THR A 206 -8.28 -10.79 -15.89
CA THR A 206 -8.75 -11.47 -17.10
C THR A 206 -9.24 -12.87 -16.76
N GLN A 207 -9.97 -13.50 -17.70
CA GLN A 207 -10.36 -14.92 -17.58
C GLN A 207 -9.20 -15.88 -17.93
N ASN A 208 -8.10 -15.36 -18.51
CA ASN A 208 -6.94 -16.15 -18.88
C ASN A 208 -6.07 -16.42 -17.65
N ASN A 209 -5.41 -17.56 -17.66
CA ASN A 209 -4.40 -17.88 -16.66
C ASN A 209 -3.16 -17.03 -16.93
N ARG A 210 -2.86 -16.08 -16.03
CA ARG A 210 -1.69 -15.23 -16.11
C ARG A 210 -0.75 -15.51 -14.96
N MET A 211 0.56 -15.47 -15.26
CA MET A 211 1.58 -15.66 -14.24
C MET A 211 2.73 -14.66 -14.41
N PRO A 212 3.36 -14.22 -13.29
CA PRO A 212 4.46 -13.26 -13.33
C PRO A 212 5.75 -13.92 -13.80
N ILE A 213 6.32 -13.41 -14.88
CA ILE A 213 7.62 -13.79 -15.43
C ILE A 213 8.67 -12.79 -14.95
N ALA A 214 9.71 -13.26 -14.28
CA ALA A 214 10.83 -12.44 -13.87
C ALA A 214 11.61 -11.95 -15.11
N LEU A 215 11.72 -10.63 -15.25
CA LEU A 215 12.43 -9.97 -16.36
C LEU A 215 13.82 -9.49 -15.96
N VAL A 216 13.99 -9.09 -14.69
CA VAL A 216 15.25 -8.63 -14.11
C VAL A 216 15.25 -8.84 -12.59
N GLY A 217 16.40 -9.16 -12.02
CA GLY A 217 16.57 -9.37 -10.59
C GLY A 217 16.86 -10.80 -10.21
N LYS A 218 16.61 -11.16 -8.95
CA LYS A 218 16.88 -12.49 -8.40
C LYS A 218 15.61 -13.32 -8.35
N VAL A 219 15.66 -14.52 -8.95
CA VAL A 219 14.55 -15.49 -8.95
C VAL A 219 15.10 -16.90 -8.70
N TYR A 220 14.27 -17.77 -8.14
CA TYR A 220 14.58 -19.19 -8.15
C TYR A 220 14.16 -19.81 -9.48
N CYS A 221 15.05 -20.63 -10.07
CA CYS A 221 14.85 -21.32 -11.33
C CYS A 221 15.02 -22.83 -11.16
N LYS A 222 14.16 -23.60 -11.75
CA LYS A 222 14.35 -25.04 -11.94
C LYS A 222 15.49 -25.27 -12.89
N VAL A 223 16.47 -26.04 -12.48
CA VAL A 223 17.66 -26.36 -13.29
C VAL A 223 17.93 -27.85 -13.32
N ASP A 224 18.59 -28.29 -14.36
CA ASP A 224 19.00 -29.66 -14.57
C ASP A 224 20.51 -29.75 -14.86
N ALA A 225 21.26 -30.25 -13.90
CA ALA A 225 22.70 -30.44 -13.97
C ALA A 225 23.12 -31.81 -14.51
N GLN A 226 22.18 -32.66 -14.99
CA GLN A 226 22.55 -33.94 -15.62
C GLN A 226 23.27 -33.76 -16.96
N TYR A 227 23.11 -32.59 -17.61
CA TYR A 227 23.81 -32.29 -18.88
C TYR A 227 25.21 -31.71 -18.65
N SER A 228 25.37 -30.94 -17.60
CA SER A 228 26.65 -30.39 -17.13
C SER A 228 26.50 -29.87 -15.71
N PRO A 229 27.49 -30.03 -14.81
CA PRO A 229 27.48 -29.41 -13.51
C PRO A 229 27.38 -27.89 -13.61
N ILE A 230 26.53 -27.29 -12.76
CA ILE A 230 26.32 -25.85 -12.69
C ILE A 230 27.12 -25.29 -11.54
N GLU A 231 28.00 -24.32 -11.82
CA GLU A 231 28.75 -23.56 -10.84
C GLU A 231 28.24 -22.13 -10.69
N VAL A 232 28.63 -21.46 -9.63
CA VAL A 232 28.28 -20.04 -9.41
C VAL A 232 28.88 -19.19 -10.54
N GLY A 233 28.06 -18.38 -11.18
CA GLY A 233 28.45 -17.51 -12.28
C GLY A 233 28.22 -18.10 -13.67
N ASP A 234 27.92 -19.38 -13.76
CA ASP A 234 27.59 -20.01 -15.05
C ASP A 234 26.37 -19.39 -15.70
N LEU A 235 26.42 -19.19 -17.01
CA LEU A 235 25.27 -18.83 -17.81
C LEU A 235 24.34 -20.01 -17.95
N LEU A 236 23.03 -19.73 -17.87
CA LEU A 236 21.98 -20.71 -18.00
C LEU A 236 21.14 -20.46 -19.23
N THR A 237 20.73 -21.54 -19.88
CA THR A 237 19.84 -21.56 -21.04
C THR A 237 18.73 -22.60 -20.85
N THR A 238 17.77 -22.66 -21.75
CA THR A 238 16.71 -23.68 -21.74
C THR A 238 17.29 -25.09 -21.90
N SER A 239 16.69 -26.08 -21.23
CA SER A 239 17.11 -27.47 -21.20
C SER A 239 16.18 -28.38 -22.05
N PRO A 240 16.60 -29.56 -22.50
CA PRO A 240 15.71 -30.59 -23.02
C PRO A 240 14.71 -31.09 -21.95
N THR A 241 15.08 -30.98 -20.67
CA THR A 241 14.16 -31.31 -19.58
C THR A 241 13.08 -30.25 -19.47
N PRO A 242 11.81 -30.60 -19.63
CA PRO A 242 10.73 -29.62 -19.61
C PRO A 242 10.75 -28.73 -18.37
N SER A 243 10.50 -27.44 -18.53
CA SER A 243 10.46 -26.47 -17.44
C SER A 243 11.79 -26.11 -16.78
N HIS A 244 12.91 -26.65 -17.20
CA HIS A 244 14.23 -26.49 -16.57
C HIS A 244 15.18 -25.68 -17.43
N ALA A 245 16.12 -25.03 -16.77
CA ALA A 245 17.34 -24.51 -17.37
C ALA A 245 18.49 -25.50 -17.23
N MET A 246 19.52 -25.36 -18.06
CA MET A 246 20.81 -26.06 -17.94
C MET A 246 21.96 -25.05 -18.13
N LYS A 247 23.18 -25.46 -17.83
CA LYS A 247 24.38 -24.68 -18.17
C LYS A 247 24.49 -24.45 -19.67
N ALA A 248 24.83 -23.23 -20.07
CA ALA A 248 25.07 -22.85 -21.46
C ALA A 248 26.52 -23.12 -21.86
N ASP A 249 26.87 -24.40 -22.11
CA ASP A 249 28.23 -24.82 -22.44
C ASP A 249 28.68 -24.47 -23.86
N ASP A 250 27.72 -24.26 -24.79
CA ASP A 250 28.01 -23.92 -26.19
C ASP A 250 27.85 -22.41 -26.39
N PRO A 251 28.93 -21.62 -26.47
CA PRO A 251 28.87 -20.18 -26.61
C PRO A 251 28.22 -19.72 -27.90
N PHE A 252 28.27 -20.52 -28.98
CA PHE A 252 27.65 -20.17 -30.24
C PHE A 252 26.14 -20.31 -30.25
N LYS A 253 25.61 -21.23 -29.45
CA LYS A 253 24.17 -21.41 -29.26
C LYS A 253 23.62 -20.54 -28.12
N ALA A 254 24.48 -20.08 -27.20
CA ALA A 254 24.08 -19.27 -26.09
C ALA A 254 23.56 -17.89 -26.45
N PHE A 255 24.05 -17.31 -27.57
CA PHE A 255 23.60 -15.99 -28.00
C PHE A 255 22.10 -15.95 -28.31
N GLY A 256 21.37 -15.07 -27.61
CA GLY A 256 19.92 -14.95 -27.73
C GLY A 256 19.12 -16.04 -27.01
N THR A 257 19.76 -16.88 -26.18
CA THR A 257 19.10 -17.97 -25.44
C THR A 257 19.41 -18.00 -23.96
N VAL A 258 20.21 -17.04 -23.47
CA VAL A 258 20.60 -16.95 -22.07
C VAL A 258 19.44 -16.44 -21.24
N ILE A 259 19.17 -17.13 -20.13
CA ILE A 259 18.17 -16.74 -19.11
C ILE A 259 18.81 -15.83 -18.04
N GLY A 260 20.05 -16.17 -17.64
CA GLY A 260 20.72 -15.48 -16.55
C GLY A 260 21.94 -16.25 -16.03
N LYS A 261 22.39 -15.86 -14.83
CA LYS A 261 23.55 -16.45 -14.16
C LYS A 261 23.17 -17.21 -12.90
N ALA A 262 23.74 -18.38 -12.69
CA ALA A 262 23.59 -19.15 -11.48
C ALA A 262 24.21 -18.40 -10.27
N LEU A 263 23.49 -18.26 -9.18
CA LEU A 263 23.95 -17.68 -7.92
C LEU A 263 24.31 -18.77 -6.87
N LYS A 264 23.92 -20.02 -7.13
CA LYS A 264 24.30 -21.19 -6.34
C LYS A 264 24.64 -22.36 -7.25
N PRO A 265 25.53 -23.26 -6.85
CA PRO A 265 25.86 -24.43 -7.64
C PRO A 265 24.77 -25.51 -7.54
N LEU A 266 24.69 -26.35 -8.58
CA LEU A 266 24.05 -27.67 -8.58
C LEU A 266 24.95 -28.62 -9.37
N LEU A 267 25.57 -29.61 -8.69
CA LEU A 267 26.59 -30.44 -9.30
C LEU A 267 26.03 -31.64 -10.07
N ALA A 268 24.82 -32.08 -9.75
CA ALA A 268 24.16 -33.20 -10.43
C ALA A 268 22.63 -33.17 -10.22
N GLY A 269 21.90 -33.80 -11.13
CA GLY A 269 20.45 -33.96 -11.05
C GLY A 269 19.66 -32.68 -11.26
N GLN A 270 18.42 -32.68 -10.83
CA GLN A 270 17.51 -31.57 -10.93
C GLN A 270 17.36 -30.85 -9.59
N GLY A 271 17.15 -29.52 -9.63
CA GLY A 271 17.03 -28.74 -8.43
C GLY A 271 16.43 -27.35 -8.69
N LEU A 272 16.22 -26.64 -7.60
CA LEU A 272 15.76 -25.24 -7.62
C LEU A 272 16.86 -24.37 -7.03
N ILE A 273 17.47 -23.52 -7.85
CA ILE A 273 18.56 -22.62 -7.43
C ILE A 273 18.21 -21.15 -7.68
N PRO A 274 18.74 -20.22 -6.88
CA PRO A 274 18.64 -18.80 -7.18
C PRO A 274 19.52 -18.44 -8.38
N ILE A 275 18.97 -17.63 -9.27
CA ILE A 275 19.68 -17.07 -10.43
C ILE A 275 19.49 -15.55 -10.48
N LEU A 276 20.40 -14.87 -11.17
CA LEU A 276 20.25 -13.50 -11.59
C LEU A 276 19.75 -13.49 -13.03
N ILE A 277 18.51 -13.01 -13.24
CA ILE A 277 17.95 -12.89 -14.59
C ILE A 277 18.73 -11.84 -15.38
N ALA A 278 19.15 -12.21 -16.58
CA ALA A 278 19.80 -11.35 -17.56
C ALA A 278 19.58 -11.97 -18.96
N LEU A 279 18.40 -11.76 -19.52
CA LEU A 279 18.04 -12.24 -20.85
C LEU A 279 18.95 -11.61 -21.92
N GLN A 280 19.59 -12.44 -22.74
CA GLN A 280 20.52 -12.03 -23.81
C GLN A 280 20.45 -12.96 -25.02
#